data_02dd277f5a8254feb71be6654e432d8c
#
_entry.id   02dd277f5a8254feb71be6654e432d8c
#
_cell.length_a   1.000
_cell.length_b   1.000
_cell.length_c   1.000
_cell.angle_alpha   90.00
_cell.angle_beta   90.00
_cell.angle_gamma   90.00
#
_symmetry.space_group_name_H-M   'P 1'
#
loop_
_entity.id
_entity.type
_entity.pdbx_description
1 polymer ?
#
loop_
_entity_poly.entity_id
_entity_poly.type
_entity_poly.pdbx_seq_one_letter_code
_entity_poly.pdbx_strand_id
1 'polypeptide(L)' 'MQRERLVVTPSGVVAEECKKSGVSLTELRSGSRRGRLPAVRTKIVLGLVENYGAGVAEVARHVGISTFGVSKILTRGLSN' A
#
# COMPACT_ATOMS: atom_id res chain seq x y z
N MET A 1 12.54 -24.25 3.30
CA MET A 1 12.32 -23.73 3.03
C MET A 1 11.95 -23.00 2.58
N GLN A 2 11.76 -22.74 2.17
CA GLN A 2 11.44 -21.94 1.85
C GLN A 2 11.07 -21.48 1.09
N ARG A 3 10.96 -21.30 0.76
CA ARG A 3 10.54 -20.85 -0.17
C ARG A 3 9.41 -20.25 -0.40
N GLU A 4 8.68 -20.42 0.14
CA GLU A 4 7.42 -19.96 0.14
C GLU A 4 7.35 -18.53 0.20
N ARG A 5 8.15 -17.97 0.91
CA ARG A 5 8.21 -16.55 0.95
C ARG A 5 8.59 -15.98 -0.37
N LEU A 6 8.93 -16.82 -1.27
CA LEU A 6 9.22 -16.36 -2.60
C LEU A 6 7.97 -15.97 -3.34
N VAL A 7 6.82 -16.38 -2.82
CA VAL A 7 5.56 -16.05 -3.46
C VAL A 7 4.92 -14.94 -2.69
N VAL A 8 5.46 -13.76 -2.85
CA VAL A 8 4.94 -12.60 -2.17
C VAL A 8 4.04 -11.85 -3.12
N THR A 9 2.78 -11.72 -2.78
CA THR A 9 1.80 -11.04 -3.61
C THR A 9 1.56 -9.65 -3.10
N PRO A 10 1.04 -8.74 -3.94
CA PRO A 10 0.67 -7.41 -3.45
C PRO A 10 -0.30 -7.46 -2.29
N SER A 11 -1.27 -8.36 -2.34
CA SER A 11 -2.21 -8.53 -1.22
C SER A 11 -1.50 -8.90 0.06
N GLY A 12 -0.53 -9.78 -0.04
CA GLY A 12 0.25 -10.20 1.12
C GLY A 12 1.04 -9.06 1.72
N VAL A 13 1.61 -8.23 0.87
CA VAL A 13 2.37 -7.06 1.31
C VAL A 13 1.46 -6.09 2.07
N VAL A 14 0.28 -5.83 1.53
CA VAL A 14 -0.68 -4.94 2.16
C VAL A 14 -1.09 -5.48 3.52
N ALA A 15 -1.42 -6.76 3.59
CA ALA A 15 -1.85 -7.39 4.84
C ALA A 15 -0.74 -7.33 5.88
N GLU A 16 0.46 -7.61 5.47
CA GLU A 16 1.60 -7.60 6.37
C GLU A 16 1.90 -6.22 6.91
N GLU A 17 1.85 -5.22 6.04
CA GLU A 17 2.09 -3.84 6.46
C GLU A 17 1.02 -3.36 7.43
N CYS A 18 -0.23 -3.72 7.18
CA CYS A 18 -1.32 -3.39 8.09
C CYS A 18 -1.09 -4.01 9.46
N LYS A 19 -0.67 -5.26 9.46
CA LYS A 19 -0.40 -5.97 10.70
C LYS A 19 0.72 -5.31 11.50
N LYS A 20 1.80 -4.94 10.83
CA LYS A 20 2.92 -4.27 11.47
C LYS A 20 2.53 -2.91 12.03
N SER A 21 1.65 -2.23 11.36
CA SER A 21 1.26 -0.88 11.74
C SER A 21 0.08 -0.84 12.71
N GLY A 22 -0.52 -1.99 12.98
CA GLY A 22 -1.65 -2.06 13.89
C GLY A 22 -2.92 -1.47 13.35
N VAL A 23 -3.09 -1.46 12.02
CA VAL A 23 -4.33 -1.00 11.40
C VAL A 23 -4.99 -2.17 10.70
N SER A 24 -6.32 -2.12 10.59
CA SER A 24 -7.03 -3.17 9.89
C SER A 24 -7.09 -2.85 8.40
N LEU A 25 -7.26 -3.89 7.60
CA LEU A 25 -7.41 -3.71 6.17
C LEU A 25 -8.67 -2.90 5.86
N THR A 26 -9.71 -3.11 6.63
CA THR A 26 -10.95 -2.36 6.48
C THR A 26 -10.71 -0.87 6.70
N GLU A 27 -9.98 -0.53 7.75
CA GLU A 27 -9.64 0.86 8.00
C GLU A 27 -8.82 1.46 6.89
N LEU A 28 -7.84 0.70 6.41
CA LEU A 28 -6.97 1.17 5.36
C LEU A 28 -7.79 1.52 4.11
N ARG A 29 -8.74 0.66 3.77
CA ARG A 29 -9.55 0.84 2.57
C ARG A 29 -10.74 1.77 2.74
N SER A 30 -10.97 2.24 3.94
CA SER A 30 -12.12 3.11 4.20
C SER A 30 -11.94 4.52 3.69
N GLY A 31 -10.74 4.89 3.30
CA GLY A 31 -10.45 6.25 2.89
C GLY A 31 -10.22 7.20 4.04
N SER A 32 -10.24 6.69 5.25
CA SER A 32 -10.01 7.51 6.43
C SER A 32 -8.60 8.10 6.43
N ARG A 33 -8.46 9.28 6.98
CA ARG A 33 -7.16 9.93 7.12
C ARG A 33 -6.76 10.10 8.57
N ARG A 34 -7.37 9.31 9.43
CA ARG A 34 -7.10 9.41 10.86
C ARG A 34 -5.80 8.74 11.23
N GLY A 35 -5.16 9.34 12.22
CA GLY A 35 -3.99 8.76 12.83
C GLY A 35 -2.90 8.44 11.82
N ARG A 36 -2.41 7.23 11.84
CA ARG A 36 -1.31 6.81 10.99
C ARG A 36 -1.72 6.27 9.64
N LEU A 37 -3.02 6.24 9.34
CA LEU A 37 -3.47 5.67 8.07
C LEU A 37 -2.84 6.30 6.84
N PRO A 38 -2.72 7.64 6.75
CA PRO A 38 -2.07 8.22 5.57
C PRO A 38 -0.62 7.75 5.41
N ALA A 39 0.11 7.66 6.51
CA ALA A 39 1.50 7.22 6.45
C ALA A 39 1.60 5.76 6.04
N VAL A 40 0.71 4.92 6.54
CA VAL A 40 0.69 3.51 6.19
C VAL A 40 0.37 3.34 4.71
N ARG A 41 -0.61 4.09 4.21
CA ARG A 41 -0.95 4.02 2.78
C ARG A 41 0.22 4.42 1.92
N THR A 42 0.89 5.50 2.28
CA THR A 42 2.06 5.97 1.53
C THR A 42 3.11 4.87 1.45
N LYS A 43 3.39 4.27 2.57
CA LYS A 43 4.40 3.23 2.66
C LYS A 43 4.03 2.03 1.77
N ILE A 44 2.77 1.61 1.82
CA ILE A 44 2.31 0.49 1.02
C ILE A 44 2.37 0.82 -0.46
N VAL A 45 1.89 2.01 -0.84
CA VAL A 45 1.89 2.42 -2.24
C VAL A 45 3.30 2.42 -2.81
N LEU A 46 4.23 3.04 -2.10
CA LEU A 46 5.60 3.10 -2.56
C LEU A 46 6.22 1.71 -2.65
N GLY A 47 5.95 0.88 -1.66
CA GLY A 47 6.48 -0.48 -1.65
C GLY A 47 5.97 -1.31 -2.82
N LEU A 48 4.68 -1.22 -3.12
CA LEU A 48 4.10 -2.00 -4.21
C LEU A 48 4.65 -1.56 -5.55
N VAL A 49 4.80 -0.27 -5.75
CA VAL A 49 5.33 0.24 -7.01
C VAL A 49 6.80 -0.07 -7.15
N GLU A 50 7.58 0.17 -6.12
CA GLU A 50 9.03 0.01 -6.21
C GLU A 50 9.48 -1.43 -6.21
N ASN A 51 8.83 -2.27 -5.43
CA ASN A 51 9.27 -3.66 -5.27
C ASN A 51 8.59 -4.63 -6.21
N TYR A 52 7.37 -4.31 -6.64
CA TYR A 52 6.59 -5.23 -7.46
C TYR A 52 6.22 -4.67 -8.81
N GLY A 53 6.52 -3.40 -9.06
CA GLY A 53 6.15 -2.79 -10.33
C GLY A 53 4.66 -2.73 -10.56
N ALA A 54 3.87 -2.65 -9.48
CA ALA A 54 2.43 -2.62 -9.59
C ALA A 54 1.97 -1.32 -10.26
N GLY A 55 0.94 -1.43 -11.09
CA GLY A 55 0.37 -0.26 -11.74
C GLY A 55 -0.48 0.55 -10.79
N VAL A 56 -0.72 1.80 -11.17
CA VAL A 56 -1.50 2.72 -10.34
C VAL A 56 -2.89 2.17 -10.03
N ALA A 57 -3.56 1.62 -11.06
CA ALA A 57 -4.90 1.09 -10.85
C ALA A 57 -4.91 -0.11 -9.91
N GLU A 58 -3.91 -0.94 -10.01
CA GLU A 58 -3.80 -2.10 -9.15
C GLU A 58 -3.56 -1.69 -7.70
N VAL A 59 -2.65 -0.74 -7.50
CA VAL A 59 -2.35 -0.23 -6.16
C VAL A 59 -3.60 0.40 -5.56
N ALA A 60 -4.32 1.18 -6.36
CA ALA A 60 -5.54 1.84 -5.89
C ALA A 60 -6.53 0.83 -5.36
N ARG A 61 -6.69 -0.29 -6.05
CA ARG A 61 -7.61 -1.35 -5.62
C ARG A 61 -7.18 -1.94 -4.28
N HIS A 62 -5.90 -2.15 -4.11
CA HIS A 62 -5.39 -2.75 -2.88
C HIS A 62 -5.50 -1.84 -1.68
N VAL A 63 -5.29 -0.55 -1.87
CA VAL A 63 -5.33 0.40 -0.75
C VAL A 63 -6.68 1.08 -0.59
N GLY A 64 -7.60 0.90 -1.53
CA GLY A 64 -8.93 1.46 -1.42
C GLY A 64 -9.01 2.96 -1.61
N ILE A 65 -8.14 3.51 -2.44
CA ILE A 65 -8.20 4.93 -2.79
C ILE A 65 -8.25 5.05 -4.31
N SER A 66 -8.47 6.27 -4.80
CA SER A 66 -8.55 6.48 -6.23
C SER A 66 -7.18 6.45 -6.88
N THR A 67 -7.16 6.26 -8.20
CA THR A 67 -5.90 6.31 -8.93
C THR A 67 -5.25 7.68 -8.81
N PHE A 68 -6.08 8.72 -8.72
CA PHE A 68 -5.57 10.06 -8.51
C PHE A 68 -4.84 10.16 -7.17
N GLY A 69 -5.42 9.56 -6.13
CA GLY A 69 -4.78 9.53 -4.82
C GLY A 69 -3.44 8.81 -4.84
N VAL A 70 -3.37 7.69 -5.56
CA VAL A 70 -2.13 6.94 -5.70
C VAL A 70 -1.09 7.80 -6.43
N SER A 71 -1.49 8.46 -7.50
CA SER A 71 -0.58 9.32 -8.27
C SER A 71 -0.03 10.43 -7.41
N LYS A 72 -0.86 11.03 -6.58
CA LYS A 72 -0.40 12.09 -5.68
C LYS A 72 0.63 11.58 -4.69
N ILE A 73 0.40 10.40 -4.15
CA ILE A 73 1.34 9.80 -3.22
C ILE A 73 2.68 9.56 -3.90
N LEU A 74 2.64 9.01 -5.11
CA LEU A 74 3.87 8.75 -5.85
C LEU A 74 4.62 10.03 -6.17
N THR A 75 3.90 11.05 -6.59
CA THR A 75 4.52 12.33 -6.90
C THR A 75 5.22 12.92 -5.68
N ARG A 76 4.56 12.90 -4.55
CA ARG A 76 5.16 13.41 -3.32
C ARG A 76 6.34 12.57 -2.88
N GLY A 77 6.21 11.26 -2.94
CA GLY A 77 7.28 10.36 -2.53
C GLY A 77 8.51 10.50 -3.38
N LEU A 78 8.32 10.76 -4.66
CA LEU A 78 9.43 10.86 -5.58
C LEU A 78 10.04 12.26 -5.63
N SER A 79 9.33 13.25 -5.14
CA SER A 79 9.84 14.59 -5.19
C SER A 79 10.77 14.94 -4.04
N ASN A 80 10.88 14.08 -3.11
CA ASN A 80 11.85 14.31 -2.05
C ASN A 80 13.21 13.82 -2.45
#